data_2a806a27e135dc16d93573e7a2d79d56
#
_entry.id   2a806a27e135dc16d93573e7a2d79d56
#
_cell.length_a   1.000
_cell.length_b   1.000
_cell.length_c   1.000
_cell.angle_alpha   90.00
_cell.angle_beta   90.00
_cell.angle_gamma   90.00
#
_symmetry.space_group_name_H-M   'P 1'
#
loop_
_entity.id
_entity.type
_entity.pdbx_description
1 polymer ?
#
loop_
_entity_poly.entity_id
_entity_poly.type
_entity_poly.pdbx_seq_one_letter_code
_entity_poly.pdbx_strand_id
1 'polypeptide(L)'
;MKRMSRWIVLLVAVSLAGCATDDPNRRAKTGAAVGAVAGAIIGKQISGGKKGAIAGAVAGAVAGGALGNYMDQQQREFEAALAEEQRRNELEIHRLQDESLKIEVSNEVSFDFDSAALKPAFLPTLDKVAAILQRYPRTTVTIVGHTDNIGPEAYNQQLSERRARSVANYLADRGVDPARLSIVGRGETQPRASNATAAGRQLNRRVEILIRPIDDGLHGR
;
A
#
# COMPACT_ATOMS: atom_id res chain seq x y z
N MET A 1 -46.98 20.12 -22.63
CA MET A 1 -45.64 20.26 -23.21
C MET A 1 -44.73 21.02 -22.22
N LYS A 2 -44.00 20.35 -21.29
CA LYS A 2 -42.92 20.93 -20.42
C LYS A 2 -42.44 19.87 -19.43
N ARG A 3 -41.82 18.76 -19.94
CA ARG A 3 -41.19 17.74 -19.08
C ARG A 3 -39.96 17.08 -19.71
N MET A 4 -39.22 17.77 -20.59
CA MET A 4 -38.08 17.17 -21.29
C MET A 4 -36.73 17.92 -21.08
N SER A 5 -36.52 18.62 -19.97
CA SER A 5 -35.30 19.41 -19.78
C SER A 5 -34.46 19.06 -18.53
N ARG A 6 -34.76 17.94 -17.81
CA ARG A 6 -34.02 17.63 -16.59
C ARG A 6 -33.03 16.44 -16.69
N TRP A 7 -33.00 15.78 -17.86
CA TRP A 7 -32.13 14.59 -18.07
C TRP A 7 -30.84 14.88 -18.87
N ILE A 8 -30.69 16.07 -19.44
CA ILE A 8 -29.54 16.43 -20.27
C ILE A 8 -28.34 16.94 -19.44
N VAL A 9 -28.56 17.37 -18.21
CA VAL A 9 -27.47 17.93 -17.37
C VAL A 9 -26.60 16.85 -16.69
N LEU A 10 -27.04 15.59 -16.68
CA LEU A 10 -26.30 14.49 -16.00
C LEU A 10 -25.32 13.74 -16.90
N LEU A 11 -25.32 14.00 -18.21
CA LEU A 11 -24.52 13.28 -19.23
C LEU A 11 -23.24 14.01 -19.66
N VAL A 12 -23.00 15.26 -19.23
CA VAL A 12 -21.82 16.05 -19.63
C VAL A 12 -20.65 15.91 -18.63
N ALA A 13 -20.84 15.31 -17.45
CA ALA A 13 -19.80 15.19 -16.43
C ALA A 13 -18.88 13.95 -16.58
N VAL A 14 -19.15 13.04 -17.53
CA VAL A 14 -18.41 11.77 -17.66
C VAL A 14 -17.37 11.77 -18.79
N SER A 15 -17.35 12.77 -19.67
CA SER A 15 -16.51 12.77 -20.88
C SER A 15 -15.12 13.43 -20.73
N LEU A 16 -14.67 13.81 -19.53
CA LEU A 16 -13.34 14.41 -19.30
C LEU A 16 -12.30 13.45 -18.69
N ALA A 17 -12.60 12.15 -18.62
CA ALA A 17 -11.67 11.13 -18.09
C ALA A 17 -10.88 10.38 -19.17
N GLY A 18 -10.75 10.93 -20.37
CA GLY A 18 -10.02 10.30 -21.46
C GLY A 18 -8.71 11.02 -21.76
N CYS A 19 -7.60 10.26 -21.73
CA CYS A 19 -6.27 10.57 -22.24
C CYS A 19 -5.38 11.50 -21.41
N ALA A 20 -4.76 10.96 -20.35
CA ALA A 20 -3.43 11.36 -19.92
C ALA A 20 -2.79 10.19 -19.17
N THR A 21 -2.08 9.33 -19.89
CA THR A 21 -1.39 8.16 -19.33
C THR A 21 -0.08 8.53 -18.60
N ASP A 22 0.41 9.77 -18.72
CA ASP A 22 1.71 10.21 -18.18
C ASP A 22 1.62 11.46 -17.26
N ASP A 23 0.49 11.71 -16.60
CA ASP A 23 0.40 12.84 -15.67
C ASP A 23 0.96 12.44 -14.29
N PRO A 24 2.11 13.00 -13.85
CA PRO A 24 2.73 12.70 -12.56
C PRO A 24 1.84 13.05 -11.36
N ASN A 25 0.82 13.89 -11.56
CA ASN A 25 -0.15 14.28 -10.53
C ASN A 25 -1.50 13.56 -10.65
N ARG A 26 -1.63 12.54 -11.49
CA ARG A 26 -2.89 11.84 -11.72
C ARG A 26 -3.52 11.33 -10.43
N ARG A 27 -2.71 10.77 -9.53
CA ARG A 27 -3.18 10.20 -8.26
C ARG A 27 -3.61 11.27 -7.27
N ALA A 28 -2.86 12.38 -7.19
CA ALA A 28 -3.28 13.53 -6.40
C ALA A 28 -4.64 14.06 -6.88
N LYS A 29 -4.87 14.10 -8.21
CA LYS A 29 -6.15 14.48 -8.81
C LYS A 29 -7.24 13.47 -8.50
N THR A 30 -6.93 12.16 -8.57
CA THR A 30 -7.88 11.09 -8.23
C THR A 30 -8.21 11.11 -6.73
N GLY A 31 -7.21 11.23 -5.87
CA GLY A 31 -7.40 11.36 -4.42
C GLY A 31 -8.22 12.59 -4.06
N ALA A 32 -7.96 13.73 -4.72
CA ALA A 32 -8.75 14.94 -4.57
C ALA A 32 -10.21 14.75 -5.00
N ALA A 33 -10.44 14.06 -6.11
CA ALA A 33 -11.80 13.79 -6.60
C ALA A 33 -12.57 12.86 -5.67
N VAL A 34 -11.95 11.77 -5.23
CA VAL A 34 -12.55 10.82 -4.26
C VAL A 34 -12.81 11.50 -2.92
N GLY A 35 -11.82 12.26 -2.40
CA GLY A 35 -11.95 13.03 -1.18
C GLY A 35 -13.06 14.09 -1.27
N ALA A 36 -13.19 14.77 -2.41
CA ALA A 36 -14.26 15.75 -2.63
C ALA A 36 -15.66 15.10 -2.55
N VAL A 37 -15.85 13.93 -3.16
CA VAL A 37 -17.14 13.21 -3.13
C VAL A 37 -17.46 12.75 -1.69
N ALA A 38 -16.51 12.13 -1.03
CA ALA A 38 -16.68 11.68 0.36
C ALA A 38 -16.94 12.87 1.31
N GLY A 39 -16.15 13.93 1.20
CA GLY A 39 -16.30 15.14 1.99
C GLY A 39 -17.64 15.85 1.74
N ALA A 40 -18.14 15.87 0.50
CA ALA A 40 -19.45 16.45 0.18
C ALA A 40 -20.61 15.70 0.86
N ILE A 41 -20.53 14.38 0.90
CA ILE A 41 -21.55 13.54 1.55
C ILE A 41 -21.56 13.82 3.06
N ILE A 42 -20.39 13.79 3.70
CA ILE A 42 -20.23 14.04 5.14
C ILE A 42 -20.61 15.47 5.48
N GLY A 43 -20.11 16.46 4.75
CA GLY A 43 -20.42 17.89 4.98
C GLY A 43 -21.92 18.19 4.87
N LYS A 44 -22.64 17.52 3.96
CA LYS A 44 -24.09 17.62 3.86
C LYS A 44 -24.82 17.08 5.09
N GLN A 45 -24.31 16.00 5.68
CA GLN A 45 -24.90 15.37 6.87
C GLN A 45 -24.66 16.19 8.13
N ILE A 46 -23.47 16.79 8.30
CA ILE A 46 -23.07 17.53 9.51
C ILE A 46 -23.66 18.94 9.55
N SER A 47 -23.53 19.70 8.45
CA SER A 47 -23.90 21.12 8.42
C SER A 47 -25.21 21.41 7.69
N GLY A 48 -25.89 20.41 7.16
CA GLY A 48 -27.15 20.53 6.43
C GLY A 48 -27.05 21.39 5.15
N GLY A 49 -27.57 20.87 4.03
CA GLY A 49 -27.75 21.62 2.79
C GLY A 49 -26.51 21.83 1.91
N LYS A 50 -26.66 22.70 0.91
CA LYS A 50 -25.67 22.91 -0.15
C LYS A 50 -24.33 23.49 0.34
N LYS A 51 -24.34 24.35 1.35
CA LYS A 51 -23.13 24.99 1.89
C LYS A 51 -22.23 23.98 2.60
N GLY A 52 -22.82 23.07 3.39
CA GLY A 52 -22.07 21.98 4.05
C GLY A 52 -21.48 21.01 3.05
N ALA A 53 -22.21 20.66 1.99
CA ALA A 53 -21.70 19.79 0.93
C ALA A 53 -20.51 20.41 0.18
N ILE A 54 -20.56 21.71 -0.13
CA ILE A 54 -19.46 22.41 -0.81
C ILE A 54 -18.23 22.53 0.10
N ALA A 55 -18.41 22.91 1.37
CA ALA A 55 -17.31 23.01 2.31
C ALA A 55 -16.64 21.64 2.54
N GLY A 56 -17.44 20.58 2.71
CA GLY A 56 -16.95 19.22 2.85
C GLY A 56 -16.24 18.72 1.60
N ALA A 57 -16.74 19.03 0.40
CA ALA A 57 -16.08 18.67 -0.85
C ALA A 57 -14.70 19.31 -1.00
N VAL A 58 -14.56 20.59 -0.67
CA VAL A 58 -13.27 21.30 -0.73
C VAL A 58 -12.29 20.73 0.30
N ALA A 59 -12.73 20.52 1.54
CA ALA A 59 -11.89 19.93 2.57
C ALA A 59 -11.43 18.51 2.21
N GLY A 60 -12.36 17.69 1.72
CA GLY A 60 -12.05 16.33 1.29
C GLY A 60 -11.12 16.27 0.08
N ALA A 61 -11.28 17.16 -0.90
CA ALA A 61 -10.40 17.23 -2.06
C ALA A 61 -8.96 17.61 -1.67
N VAL A 62 -8.79 18.56 -0.76
CA VAL A 62 -7.45 18.98 -0.27
C VAL A 62 -6.79 17.84 0.50
N ALA A 63 -7.53 17.19 1.41
CA ALA A 63 -7.00 16.09 2.21
C ALA A 63 -6.62 14.89 1.34
N GLY A 64 -7.50 14.47 0.42
CA GLY A 64 -7.25 13.36 -0.49
C GLY A 64 -6.09 13.64 -1.46
N GLY A 65 -6.00 14.86 -1.98
CA GLY A 65 -4.89 15.27 -2.84
C GLY A 65 -3.55 15.30 -2.14
N ALA A 66 -3.50 15.80 -0.90
CA ALA A 66 -2.28 15.83 -0.09
C ALA A 66 -1.79 14.42 0.25
N LEU A 67 -2.71 13.52 0.63
CA LEU A 67 -2.39 12.12 0.93
C LEU A 67 -1.87 11.40 -0.31
N GLY A 68 -2.55 11.53 -1.46
CA GLY A 68 -2.12 10.96 -2.72
C GLY A 68 -0.72 11.41 -3.11
N ASN A 69 -0.43 12.72 -3.01
CA ASN A 69 0.90 13.26 -3.31
C ASN A 69 1.97 12.73 -2.35
N TYR A 70 1.66 12.61 -1.04
CA TYR A 70 2.56 12.06 -0.04
C TYR A 70 2.97 10.61 -0.37
N MET A 71 1.98 9.78 -0.71
CA MET A 71 2.24 8.40 -1.08
C MET A 71 2.92 8.27 -2.46
N ASP A 72 2.64 9.17 -3.40
CA ASP A 72 3.33 9.23 -4.70
C ASP A 72 4.81 9.58 -4.54
N GLN A 73 5.15 10.50 -3.64
CA GLN A 73 6.55 10.82 -3.34
C GLN A 73 7.26 9.63 -2.70
N GLN A 74 6.63 8.99 -1.71
CA GLN A 74 7.18 7.81 -1.05
C GLN A 74 7.42 6.67 -2.06
N GLN A 75 6.47 6.43 -2.98
CA GLN A 75 6.62 5.42 -4.03
C GLN A 75 7.84 5.71 -4.93
N ARG A 76 7.96 6.95 -5.43
CA ARG A 76 9.10 7.33 -6.26
C ARG A 76 10.44 7.15 -5.55
N GLU A 77 10.51 7.45 -4.26
CA GLU A 77 11.73 7.20 -3.48
C GLU A 77 12.05 5.71 -3.33
N PHE A 78 11.04 4.86 -3.09
CA PHE A 78 11.25 3.42 -3.09
C PHE A 78 11.70 2.90 -4.45
N GLU A 79 11.05 3.32 -5.54
CA GLU A 79 11.40 2.92 -6.91
C GLU A 79 12.84 3.33 -7.27
N ALA A 80 13.25 4.54 -6.88
CA ALA A 80 14.62 5.03 -7.12
C ALA A 80 15.66 4.29 -6.25
N ALA A 81 15.39 4.12 -4.96
CA ALA A 81 16.34 3.50 -4.04
C ALA A 81 16.50 1.99 -4.26
N LEU A 82 15.45 1.31 -4.71
CA LEU A 82 15.39 -0.15 -4.90
C LEU A 82 15.43 -0.56 -6.39
N ALA A 83 15.83 0.35 -7.28
CA ALA A 83 15.87 0.10 -8.73
C ALA A 83 16.79 -1.08 -9.12
N GLU A 84 17.89 -1.29 -8.39
CA GLU A 84 18.79 -2.41 -8.65
C GLU A 84 18.19 -3.75 -8.23
N GLU A 85 17.59 -3.80 -7.06
CA GLU A 85 16.92 -4.97 -6.54
C GLU A 85 15.73 -5.38 -7.44
N GLN A 86 14.98 -4.39 -7.97
CA GLN A 86 13.92 -4.65 -8.96
C GLN A 86 14.48 -5.21 -10.27
N ARG A 87 15.59 -4.66 -10.79
CA ARG A 87 16.24 -5.19 -12.01
C ARG A 87 16.74 -6.62 -11.86
N ARG A 88 17.12 -7.03 -10.63
CA ARG A 88 17.54 -8.39 -10.31
C ARG A 88 16.36 -9.32 -9.98
N ASN A 89 15.11 -8.84 -10.06
CA ASN A 89 13.90 -9.57 -9.68
C ASN A 89 13.93 -10.07 -8.22
N GLU A 90 14.61 -9.36 -7.33
CA GLU A 90 14.69 -9.67 -5.91
C GLU A 90 13.46 -9.18 -5.15
N LEU A 91 12.86 -8.09 -5.67
CA LEU A 91 11.63 -7.51 -5.14
C LEU A 91 10.79 -6.83 -6.22
N GLU A 92 9.51 -6.65 -5.91
CA GLU A 92 8.56 -5.90 -6.73
C GLU A 92 7.87 -4.83 -5.87
N ILE A 93 7.59 -3.66 -6.45
CA ILE A 93 6.86 -2.57 -5.79
C ILE A 93 5.54 -2.38 -6.53
N HIS A 94 4.43 -2.49 -5.79
CA HIS A 94 3.08 -2.34 -6.33
C HIS A 94 2.34 -1.23 -5.60
N ARG A 95 1.59 -0.42 -6.34
CA ARG A 95 0.59 0.47 -5.79
C ARG A 95 -0.75 -0.23 -5.78
N LEU A 96 -1.44 -0.23 -4.65
CA LEU A 96 -2.76 -0.81 -4.50
C LEU A 96 -3.86 0.26 -4.70
N GLN A 97 -5.11 -0.18 -4.87
CA GLN A 97 -6.25 0.71 -5.14
C GLN A 97 -6.59 1.63 -3.96
N ASP A 98 -6.27 1.21 -2.74
CA ASP A 98 -6.46 1.95 -1.50
C ASP A 98 -5.31 2.94 -1.19
N GLU A 99 -4.54 3.31 -2.21
CA GLU A 99 -3.38 4.20 -2.11
C GLU A 99 -2.22 3.62 -1.27
N SER A 100 -2.31 2.37 -0.78
CA SER A 100 -1.19 1.71 -0.11
C SER A 100 -0.12 1.23 -1.08
N LEU A 101 1.11 1.07 -0.58
CA LEU A 101 2.23 0.46 -1.30
C LEU A 101 2.46 -0.95 -0.78
N LYS A 102 2.77 -1.87 -1.68
CA LYS A 102 3.22 -3.21 -1.34
C LYS A 102 4.62 -3.43 -1.94
N ILE A 103 5.60 -3.70 -1.09
CA ILE A 103 6.92 -4.19 -1.49
C ILE A 103 6.90 -5.69 -1.26
N GLU A 104 7.02 -6.45 -2.32
CA GLU A 104 7.03 -7.92 -2.29
C GLU A 104 8.44 -8.41 -2.50
N VAL A 105 8.99 -9.16 -1.54
CA VAL A 105 10.37 -9.61 -1.53
C VAL A 105 10.43 -11.13 -1.60
N SER A 106 11.23 -11.66 -2.52
CA SER A 106 11.46 -13.10 -2.63
C SER A 106 12.16 -13.66 -1.38
N ASN A 107 11.71 -14.84 -0.95
CA ASN A 107 12.32 -15.50 0.20
C ASN A 107 13.78 -15.92 -0.05
N GLU A 108 14.13 -16.28 -1.29
CA GLU A 108 15.48 -16.69 -1.65
C GLU A 108 16.52 -15.62 -1.37
N VAL A 109 16.12 -14.34 -1.48
CA VAL A 109 16.98 -13.18 -1.18
C VAL A 109 17.02 -12.92 0.33
N SER A 110 15.91 -13.17 1.02
CA SER A 110 15.70 -12.72 2.40
C SER A 110 16.18 -13.71 3.45
N PHE A 111 16.00 -15.02 3.20
CA PHE A 111 16.24 -16.08 4.20
C PHE A 111 16.88 -17.31 3.59
N ASP A 112 17.59 -18.07 4.41
CA ASP A 112 18.01 -19.41 4.03
C ASP A 112 16.84 -20.40 4.12
N PHE A 113 17.06 -21.59 3.53
CA PHE A 113 16.05 -22.65 3.58
C PHE A 113 15.71 -22.99 5.04
N ASP A 114 14.41 -23.10 5.29
CA ASP A 114 13.86 -23.43 6.63
C ASP A 114 14.29 -22.48 7.74
N SER A 115 14.68 -21.26 7.43
CA SER A 115 15.19 -20.26 8.35
C SER A 115 14.32 -19.01 8.37
N ALA A 116 14.35 -18.31 9.52
CA ALA A 116 13.83 -16.97 9.70
C ALA A 116 14.96 -15.95 9.99
N ALA A 117 16.23 -16.38 9.94
CA ALA A 117 17.36 -15.48 10.04
C ALA A 117 17.55 -14.71 8.72
N LEU A 118 17.61 -13.38 8.81
CA LEU A 118 17.84 -12.53 7.64
C LEU A 118 19.23 -12.79 7.06
N LYS A 119 19.29 -12.94 5.73
CA LYS A 119 20.57 -13.05 5.03
C LYS A 119 21.34 -11.72 5.10
N PRO A 120 22.66 -11.75 5.35
CA PRO A 120 23.47 -10.53 5.35
C PRO A 120 23.37 -9.72 4.05
N ALA A 121 23.22 -10.40 2.90
CA ALA A 121 23.06 -9.76 1.60
C ALA A 121 21.74 -8.95 1.46
N PHE A 122 20.73 -9.25 2.26
CA PHE A 122 19.44 -8.55 2.25
C PHE A 122 19.39 -7.32 3.17
N LEU A 123 20.30 -7.24 4.14
CA LEU A 123 20.31 -6.14 5.13
C LEU A 123 20.44 -4.75 4.50
N PRO A 124 21.29 -4.52 3.47
CA PRO A 124 21.37 -3.22 2.80
C PRO A 124 20.04 -2.80 2.14
N THR A 125 19.27 -3.75 1.61
CA THR A 125 17.93 -3.48 1.06
C THR A 125 16.97 -3.03 2.16
N LEU A 126 16.97 -3.70 3.31
CA LEU A 126 16.17 -3.29 4.47
C LEU A 126 16.61 -1.95 5.06
N ASP A 127 17.91 -1.61 5.01
CA ASP A 127 18.41 -0.29 5.42
C ASP A 127 17.80 0.83 4.55
N LYS A 128 17.74 0.63 3.23
CA LYS A 128 17.07 1.57 2.31
C LYS A 128 15.58 1.71 2.64
N VAL A 129 14.90 0.58 2.88
CA VAL A 129 13.48 0.57 3.26
C VAL A 129 13.27 1.33 4.57
N ALA A 130 14.06 1.05 5.61
CA ALA A 130 13.97 1.73 6.89
C ALA A 130 14.18 3.24 6.78
N ALA A 131 15.20 3.67 6.02
CA ALA A 131 15.49 5.09 5.81
C ALA A 131 14.32 5.84 5.14
N ILE A 132 13.63 5.21 4.19
CA ILE A 132 12.44 5.81 3.56
C ILE A 132 11.28 5.83 4.54
N LEU A 133 11.02 4.74 5.28
CA LEU A 133 9.93 4.69 6.27
C LEU A 133 10.09 5.73 7.38
N GLN A 134 11.32 6.09 7.76
CA GLN A 134 11.60 7.17 8.72
C GLN A 134 11.26 8.55 8.16
N ARG A 135 11.57 8.81 6.87
CA ARG A 135 11.22 10.09 6.21
C ARG A 135 9.71 10.24 6.00
N TYR A 136 8.97 9.14 5.98
CA TYR A 136 7.53 9.11 5.77
C TYR A 136 6.80 8.55 7.01
N PRO A 137 6.77 9.30 8.14
CA PRO A 137 6.23 8.80 9.41
C PRO A 137 4.70 8.63 9.42
N ARG A 138 3.97 9.26 8.49
CA ARG A 138 2.50 9.19 8.42
C ARG A 138 2.00 7.95 7.68
N THR A 139 2.65 6.81 7.92
CA THR A 139 2.22 5.50 7.38
C THR A 139 2.34 4.42 8.45
N THR A 140 1.45 3.44 8.40
CA THR A 140 1.58 2.16 9.09
C THR A 140 2.23 1.14 8.16
N VAL A 141 2.89 0.15 8.74
CA VAL A 141 3.61 -0.88 8.00
C VAL A 141 3.20 -2.25 8.52
N THR A 142 2.62 -3.07 7.66
CA THR A 142 2.32 -4.47 8.00
C THR A 142 3.25 -5.39 7.25
N ILE A 143 4.01 -6.20 7.96
CA ILE A 143 4.90 -7.20 7.39
C ILE A 143 4.16 -8.54 7.36
N VAL A 144 3.97 -9.10 6.17
CA VAL A 144 3.24 -10.35 5.97
C VAL A 144 4.19 -11.41 5.43
N GLY A 145 4.33 -12.52 6.16
CA GLY A 145 5.12 -13.66 5.72
C GLY A 145 4.23 -14.72 5.05
N HIS A 146 4.77 -15.34 4.01
CA HIS A 146 4.13 -16.43 3.28
C HIS A 146 5.09 -17.59 3.07
N THR A 147 4.53 -18.80 2.94
CA THR A 147 5.26 -20.03 2.55
C THR A 147 4.61 -20.65 1.30
N ASP A 148 5.25 -21.64 0.74
CA ASP A 148 4.58 -22.62 -0.11
C ASP A 148 3.84 -23.66 0.75
N ASN A 149 3.25 -24.69 0.11
CA ASN A 149 2.49 -25.74 0.77
C ASN A 149 3.33 -26.98 1.12
N ILE A 150 4.65 -26.88 1.18
CA ILE A 150 5.50 -27.99 1.59
C ILE A 150 5.64 -28.00 3.10
N GLY A 151 5.27 -29.12 3.72
CA GLY A 151 5.29 -29.29 5.16
C GLY A 151 3.93 -29.12 5.84
N PRO A 152 3.85 -29.31 7.17
CA PRO A 152 2.61 -29.13 7.94
C PRO A 152 2.15 -27.66 7.95
N GLU A 153 0.84 -27.42 7.77
CA GLU A 153 0.24 -26.10 7.79
C GLU A 153 0.60 -25.29 9.05
N ALA A 154 0.52 -25.92 10.24
CA ALA A 154 0.85 -25.27 11.49
C ALA A 154 2.33 -24.83 11.53
N TYR A 155 3.24 -25.61 10.95
CA TYR A 155 4.64 -25.23 10.83
C TYR A 155 4.83 -24.05 9.89
N ASN A 156 4.20 -24.10 8.72
CA ASN A 156 4.23 -23.03 7.72
C ASN A 156 3.67 -21.72 8.28
N GLN A 157 2.60 -21.78 9.06
CA GLN A 157 2.04 -20.62 9.75
C GLN A 157 3.08 -20.00 10.71
N GLN A 158 3.71 -20.79 11.55
CA GLN A 158 4.72 -20.31 12.50
C GLN A 158 5.98 -19.79 11.79
N LEU A 159 6.45 -20.46 10.73
CA LEU A 159 7.61 -20.04 9.96
C LEU A 159 7.37 -18.68 9.31
N SER A 160 6.21 -18.50 8.68
CA SER A 160 5.83 -17.24 8.05
C SER A 160 5.78 -16.09 9.06
N GLU A 161 5.24 -16.33 10.25
CA GLU A 161 5.20 -15.33 11.33
C GLU A 161 6.59 -14.98 11.85
N ARG A 162 7.47 -15.98 12.06
CA ARG A 162 8.86 -15.74 12.48
C ARG A 162 9.63 -14.91 11.45
N ARG A 163 9.46 -15.16 10.15
CA ARG A 163 10.07 -14.38 9.06
C ARG A 163 9.59 -12.95 9.05
N ALA A 164 8.29 -12.74 9.15
CA ALA A 164 7.72 -11.38 9.24
C ALA A 164 8.24 -10.63 10.47
N ARG A 165 8.39 -11.32 11.61
CA ARG A 165 8.95 -10.78 12.84
C ARG A 165 10.42 -10.37 12.70
N SER A 166 11.23 -11.17 12.01
CA SER A 166 12.65 -10.83 11.78
C SER A 166 12.79 -9.55 10.97
N VAL A 167 11.97 -9.36 9.92
CA VAL A 167 11.96 -8.12 9.13
C VAL A 167 11.49 -6.94 9.99
N ALA A 168 10.39 -7.10 10.76
CA ALA A 168 9.86 -6.04 11.61
C ALA A 168 10.87 -5.59 12.68
N ASN A 169 11.51 -6.54 13.35
CA ASN A 169 12.53 -6.26 14.36
C ASN A 169 13.71 -5.49 13.73
N TYR A 170 14.19 -5.92 12.56
CA TYR A 170 15.27 -5.23 11.88
C TYR A 170 14.90 -3.78 11.52
N LEU A 171 13.70 -3.55 11.00
CA LEU A 171 13.22 -2.19 10.70
C LEU A 171 13.12 -1.33 11.97
N ALA A 172 12.67 -1.91 13.08
CA ALA A 172 12.62 -1.24 14.37
C ALA A 172 14.04 -0.88 14.88
N ASP A 173 14.99 -1.82 14.79
CA ASP A 173 16.41 -1.60 15.16
C ASP A 173 17.06 -0.50 14.30
N ARG A 174 16.53 -0.26 13.10
CA ARG A 174 16.93 0.84 12.20
C ARG A 174 16.15 2.12 12.42
N GLY A 175 15.36 2.23 13.49
CA GLY A 175 14.71 3.45 13.93
C GLY A 175 13.29 3.69 13.32
N VAL A 176 12.68 2.68 12.72
CA VAL A 176 11.26 2.75 12.39
C VAL A 176 10.47 2.53 13.67
N ASP A 177 9.56 3.45 14.01
CA ASP A 177 8.75 3.36 15.22
C ASP A 177 8.00 2.02 15.31
N PRO A 178 8.23 1.20 16.35
CA PRO A 178 7.56 -0.08 16.53
C PRO A 178 6.03 0.02 16.57
N ALA A 179 5.47 1.16 17.03
CA ALA A 179 4.03 1.39 17.06
C ALA A 179 3.39 1.40 15.65
N ARG A 180 4.19 1.64 14.62
CA ARG A 180 3.77 1.61 13.22
C ARG A 180 3.85 0.23 12.59
N LEU A 181 4.54 -0.73 13.23
CA LEU A 181 4.83 -2.04 12.67
C LEU A 181 3.81 -3.07 13.16
N SER A 182 3.27 -3.83 12.23
CA SER A 182 2.40 -4.98 12.51
C SER A 182 2.94 -6.22 11.81
N ILE A 183 2.75 -7.38 12.41
CA ILE A 183 3.30 -8.66 11.95
C ILE A 183 2.13 -9.61 11.68
N VAL A 184 2.14 -10.23 10.50
CA VAL A 184 1.14 -11.23 10.11
C VAL A 184 1.84 -12.42 9.46
N GLY A 185 1.59 -13.63 9.97
CA GLY A 185 1.90 -14.87 9.28
C GLY A 185 0.66 -15.31 8.49
N ARG A 186 0.85 -15.73 7.25
CA ARG A 186 -0.20 -16.31 6.40
C ARG A 186 0.08 -17.76 6.03
N GLY A 187 1.27 -18.28 6.37
CA GLY A 187 1.66 -19.62 5.96
C GLY A 187 1.43 -19.81 4.46
N GLU A 188 0.80 -20.92 4.11
CA GLU A 188 0.44 -21.28 2.73
C GLU A 188 -0.96 -20.83 2.29
N THR A 189 -1.74 -20.16 3.15
CA THR A 189 -3.17 -19.90 2.94
C THR A 189 -3.47 -18.85 1.87
N GLN A 190 -2.47 -18.06 1.46
CA GLN A 190 -2.62 -17.01 0.44
C GLN A 190 -1.57 -17.18 -0.67
N PRO A 191 -1.69 -18.20 -1.52
CA PRO A 191 -0.74 -18.43 -2.60
C PRO A 191 -0.89 -17.37 -3.71
N ARG A 192 0.23 -16.86 -4.22
CA ARG A 192 0.30 -15.97 -5.39
C ARG A 192 0.23 -16.76 -6.70
N ALA A 193 0.75 -18.00 -6.67
CA ALA A 193 0.82 -18.89 -7.82
C ALA A 193 0.49 -20.33 -7.41
N SER A 194 0.34 -21.21 -8.41
CA SER A 194 0.05 -22.63 -8.15
C SER A 194 1.19 -23.32 -7.40
N ASN A 195 0.88 -23.97 -6.30
CA ASN A 195 1.82 -24.80 -5.54
C ASN A 195 2.22 -26.12 -6.26
N ALA A 196 1.54 -26.47 -7.35
CA ALA A 196 1.84 -27.69 -8.13
C ALA A 196 3.21 -27.64 -8.81
N THR A 197 3.74 -26.45 -9.12
CA THR A 197 5.01 -26.29 -9.81
C THR A 197 6.09 -25.70 -8.87
N ALA A 198 7.35 -26.06 -9.10
CA ALA A 198 8.47 -25.50 -8.34
C ALA A 198 8.55 -23.97 -8.48
N ALA A 199 8.34 -23.45 -9.69
CA ALA A 199 8.32 -22.01 -9.95
C ALA A 199 7.17 -21.30 -9.19
N GLY A 200 5.97 -21.91 -9.17
CA GLY A 200 4.86 -21.34 -8.41
C GLY A 200 5.10 -21.35 -6.89
N ARG A 201 5.67 -22.43 -6.36
CA ARG A 201 6.08 -22.48 -4.95
C ARG A 201 7.13 -21.42 -4.60
N GLN A 202 8.08 -21.18 -5.52
CA GLN A 202 9.07 -20.11 -5.33
C GLN A 202 8.40 -18.74 -5.19
N LEU A 203 7.42 -18.42 -6.02
CA LEU A 203 6.64 -17.17 -5.93
C LEU A 203 5.80 -17.08 -4.64
N ASN A 204 5.36 -18.21 -4.10
CA ASN A 204 4.59 -18.24 -2.86
C ASN A 204 5.46 -17.98 -1.62
N ARG A 205 6.73 -18.39 -1.63
CA ARG A 205 7.70 -18.09 -0.57
C ARG A 205 8.15 -16.65 -0.67
N ARG A 206 7.51 -15.73 0.04
CA ARG A 206 7.76 -14.30 0.00
C ARG A 206 7.46 -13.61 1.33
N VAL A 207 7.96 -12.40 1.47
CA VAL A 207 7.51 -11.45 2.48
C VAL A 207 6.96 -10.22 1.77
N GLU A 208 5.83 -9.75 2.22
CA GLU A 208 5.21 -8.50 1.76
C GLU A 208 5.33 -7.43 2.85
N ILE A 209 5.76 -6.24 2.47
CA ILE A 209 5.76 -5.04 3.32
C ILE A 209 4.66 -4.13 2.80
N LEU A 210 3.54 -4.09 3.51
CA LEU A 210 2.37 -3.28 3.18
C LEU A 210 2.46 -1.95 3.92
N ILE A 211 2.54 -0.86 3.18
CA ILE A 211 2.70 0.50 3.70
C ILE A 211 1.40 1.25 3.43
N ARG A 212 0.67 1.58 4.48
CA ARG A 212 -0.62 2.28 4.39
C ARG A 212 -0.53 3.68 4.97
N PRO A 213 -1.10 4.68 4.30
CA PRO A 213 -1.18 6.01 4.89
C PRO A 213 -2.02 5.97 6.16
N ILE A 214 -1.61 6.74 7.18
CA ILE A 214 -2.43 7.00 8.35
C ILE A 214 -3.42 8.08 7.93
N ASP A 215 -4.70 7.70 7.91
CA ASP A 215 -5.78 8.65 7.79
C ASP A 215 -6.00 9.28 9.17
N ASP A 216 -5.38 10.44 9.43
CA ASP A 216 -5.50 11.16 10.70
C ASP A 216 -6.93 11.71 10.92
N GLY A 217 -7.91 11.02 10.33
CA GLY A 217 -9.32 11.18 10.65
C GLY A 217 -9.79 12.62 10.62
N LEU A 218 -10.01 13.16 9.43
CA LEU A 218 -11.06 14.17 9.25
C LEU A 218 -12.47 13.56 9.41
N HIS A 219 -12.54 12.33 9.92
CA HIS A 219 -13.75 11.71 10.42
C HIS A 219 -13.89 12.14 11.88
N GLY A 220 -14.42 13.36 12.08
CA GLY A 220 -14.70 13.93 13.39
C GLY A 220 -15.46 12.96 14.29
N ARG A 221 -14.97 12.87 15.53
CA ARG A 221 -15.74 12.34 16.67
C ARG A 221 -17.03 13.13 16.85
#